data_2e258d84aa22bf830aaf712d8f925263
#
_entry.id   2e258d84aa22bf830aaf712d8f925263
#
_cell.length_a   1.000
_cell.length_b   1.000
_cell.length_c   1.000
_cell.angle_alpha   90.00
_cell.angle_beta   90.00
_cell.angle_gamma   90.00
#
_symmetry.space_group_name_H-M   'P 1'
#
loop_
_entity.id
_entity.type
_entity.pdbx_description
1 polymer ?
#
loop_
_entity_poly.entity_id
_entity_poly.type
_entity_poly.pdbx_seq_one_letter_code
_entity_poly.pdbx_strand_id
1 'polypeptide(L)'
;MERIKNNIFFNLSNTMLKIIGLVCMTIDHLYLYVFANTTVNVSIFRIVGRIAAPLFLFAVIQAMRYSSDKKSYIFRLYKYHICICILEIVLSYLLHSEISFNVIPEWLFTAIYIYLIDMIIKKEHIIRHIVLMLIPILVGIGSLIIGTSGSVINVFLPNIFTIQYSPFFLILGIGWYYMKKKKNQIVALIFF
;
A
#
# COMPACT_ATOMS: atom_id res chain seq x y z
N MET A 1 24.18 31.08 6.65
CA MET A 1 23.83 30.16 7.75
C MET A 1 22.33 30.22 7.99
N GLU A 2 21.54 29.57 7.11
CA GLU A 2 20.08 29.50 7.26
C GLU A 2 19.73 28.46 8.29
N ARG A 3 19.16 28.89 9.42
CA ARG A 3 18.49 28.01 10.39
C ARG A 3 17.33 27.33 9.67
N ILE A 4 17.50 26.06 9.30
CA ILE A 4 16.41 25.20 8.88
C ILE A 4 15.49 25.11 10.09
N LYS A 5 14.33 25.79 10.01
CA LYS A 5 13.25 25.62 10.97
C LYS A 5 12.96 24.13 11.06
N ASN A 6 13.18 23.57 12.26
CA ASN A 6 12.82 22.19 12.61
C ASN A 6 11.30 22.04 12.51
N ASN A 7 10.80 21.77 11.33
CA ASN A 7 9.42 21.36 11.17
C ASN A 7 9.27 19.94 11.74
N ILE A 8 8.38 19.78 12.68
CA ILE A 8 8.09 18.52 13.42
C ILE A 8 7.93 17.34 12.43
N PHE A 9 7.30 17.55 11.28
CA PHE A 9 7.16 16.54 10.22
C PHE A 9 8.50 16.06 9.61
N PHE A 10 9.58 16.82 9.70
CA PHE A 10 10.88 16.45 9.18
C PHE A 10 11.69 15.54 10.13
N ASN A 11 11.31 15.47 11.40
CA ASN A 11 11.99 14.69 12.44
C ASN A 11 11.25 13.40 12.83
N LEU A 12 10.05 13.15 12.26
CA LEU A 12 9.33 11.90 12.52
C LEU A 12 10.13 10.72 11.94
N SER A 13 10.46 9.77 12.81
CA SER A 13 11.08 8.52 12.38
C SER A 13 10.10 7.72 11.52
N ASN A 14 10.63 6.90 10.62
CA ASN A 14 9.80 6.02 9.78
C ASN A 14 8.90 5.10 10.63
N THR A 15 9.33 4.76 11.84
CA THR A 15 8.54 3.98 12.81
C THR A 15 7.37 4.78 13.35
N MET A 16 7.57 6.05 13.70
CA MET A 16 6.49 6.92 14.18
C MET A 16 5.39 7.11 13.11
N LEU A 17 5.78 7.31 11.85
CA LEU A 17 4.82 7.41 10.75
C LEU A 17 3.97 6.15 10.60
N LYS A 18 4.57 4.96 10.75
CA LYS A 18 3.85 3.69 10.73
C LYS A 18 2.89 3.54 11.91
N ILE A 19 3.30 3.97 13.11
CA ILE A 19 2.44 3.92 14.30
C ILE A 19 1.25 4.86 14.12
N ILE A 20 1.47 6.10 13.67
CA ILE A 20 0.38 7.05 13.37
C ILE A 20 -0.57 6.45 12.33
N GLY A 21 -0.04 5.92 11.22
CA GLY A 21 -0.83 5.26 10.19
C GLY A 21 -1.64 4.08 10.75
N LEU A 22 -1.05 3.26 11.62
CA LEU A 22 -1.74 2.14 12.25
C LEU A 22 -2.90 2.61 13.15
N VAL A 23 -2.68 3.64 13.96
CA VAL A 23 -3.73 4.23 14.82
C VAL A 23 -4.88 4.78 13.96
N CYS A 24 -4.56 5.55 12.92
CA CYS A 24 -5.58 6.09 12.00
C CYS A 24 -6.39 4.97 11.32
N MET A 25 -5.71 3.93 10.85
CA MET A 25 -6.35 2.78 10.20
C MET A 25 -7.23 1.99 11.19
N THR A 26 -6.75 1.80 12.43
CA THR A 26 -7.54 1.12 13.47
C THR A 26 -8.81 1.89 13.80
N ILE A 27 -8.75 3.21 13.90
CA ILE A 27 -9.91 4.07 14.15
C ILE A 27 -10.94 3.92 13.00
N ASP A 28 -10.49 3.94 11.75
CA ASP A 28 -11.37 3.76 10.57
C ASP A 28 -12.08 2.40 10.59
N HIS A 29 -11.33 1.32 10.84
CA HIS A 29 -11.91 -0.03 10.87
C HIS A 29 -12.84 -0.26 12.06
N LEU A 30 -12.48 0.23 13.25
CA LEU A 30 -13.37 0.17 14.42
C LEU A 30 -14.70 0.89 14.11
N TYR A 31 -14.60 2.06 13.45
CA TYR A 31 -15.81 2.76 13.06
C TYR A 31 -16.61 1.96 12.02
N LEU A 32 -15.97 1.46 10.99
CA LEU A 32 -16.62 0.75 9.88
C LEU A 32 -17.32 -0.53 10.32
N TYR A 33 -16.70 -1.32 11.21
CA TYR A 33 -17.21 -2.66 11.58
C TYR A 33 -17.94 -2.71 12.93
N VAL A 34 -17.65 -1.79 13.84
CA VAL A 34 -18.25 -1.82 15.20
C VAL A 34 -19.30 -0.73 15.36
N PHE A 35 -19.07 0.48 14.84
CA PHE A 35 -19.93 1.64 15.05
C PHE A 35 -20.77 2.05 13.83
N ALA A 36 -20.79 1.25 12.77
CA ALA A 36 -21.51 1.55 11.53
C ALA A 36 -23.00 1.86 11.73
N ASN A 37 -23.62 1.27 12.77
CA ASN A 37 -25.05 1.43 13.08
C ASN A 37 -25.34 2.53 14.11
N THR A 38 -24.34 3.33 14.49
CA THR A 38 -24.52 4.42 15.47
C THR A 38 -24.80 5.75 14.78
N THR A 39 -25.50 6.66 15.45
CA THR A 39 -25.85 8.02 14.95
C THR A 39 -24.65 8.98 14.90
N VAL A 40 -23.44 8.50 15.17
CA VAL A 40 -22.22 9.32 15.18
C VAL A 40 -21.83 9.71 13.76
N ASN A 41 -21.45 10.98 13.59
CA ASN A 41 -21.12 11.54 12.26
C ASN A 41 -19.90 10.84 11.64
N VAL A 42 -20.16 9.96 10.67
CA VAL A 42 -19.23 9.03 10.00
C VAL A 42 -18.04 9.73 9.37
N SER A 43 -18.24 10.98 8.92
CA SER A 43 -17.32 11.63 8.01
C SER A 43 -15.93 11.88 8.60
N ILE A 44 -15.84 12.21 9.90
CA ILE A 44 -14.56 12.58 10.54
C ILE A 44 -13.65 11.34 10.69
N PHE A 45 -14.20 10.22 11.13
CA PHE A 45 -13.40 8.98 11.32
C PHE A 45 -12.87 8.44 9.99
N ARG A 46 -13.66 8.54 8.92
CA ARG A 46 -13.22 8.15 7.58
C ARG A 46 -12.15 9.09 7.00
N ILE A 47 -12.20 10.39 7.30
CA ILE A 47 -11.15 11.32 6.90
C ILE A 47 -9.84 10.94 7.61
N VAL A 48 -9.89 10.67 8.92
CA VAL A 48 -8.71 10.21 9.68
C VAL A 48 -8.15 8.91 9.12
N GLY A 49 -9.00 7.94 8.78
CA GLY A 49 -8.57 6.68 8.18
C GLY A 49 -7.87 6.85 6.83
N ARG A 50 -8.35 7.78 6.00
CA ARG A 50 -7.73 8.05 4.69
C ARG A 50 -6.31 8.58 4.78
N ILE A 51 -5.92 9.22 5.89
CA ILE A 51 -4.55 9.67 6.14
C ILE A 51 -3.58 8.48 6.29
N ALA A 52 -4.06 7.33 6.73
CA ALA A 52 -3.23 6.15 6.93
C ALA A 52 -2.57 5.66 5.63
N ALA A 53 -3.32 5.62 4.52
CA ALA A 53 -2.85 5.09 3.25
C ALA A 53 -1.61 5.83 2.71
N PRO A 54 -1.60 7.17 2.57
CA PRO A 54 -0.42 7.90 2.12
C PRO A 54 0.75 7.80 3.12
N LEU A 55 0.50 7.71 4.43
CA LEU A 55 1.57 7.51 5.41
C LEU A 55 2.27 6.16 5.24
N PHE A 56 1.51 5.09 5.07
CA PHE A 56 2.09 3.77 4.82
C PHE A 56 2.78 3.70 3.46
N LEU A 57 2.19 4.29 2.41
CA LEU A 57 2.83 4.39 1.10
C LEU A 57 4.18 5.10 1.20
N PHE A 58 4.24 6.23 1.92
CA PHE A 58 5.50 6.92 2.19
C PHE A 58 6.50 6.03 2.92
N ALA A 59 6.06 5.27 3.93
CA ALA A 59 6.92 4.35 4.66
C ALA A 59 7.47 3.23 3.76
N VAL A 60 6.69 2.72 2.82
CA VAL A 60 7.13 1.74 1.80
C VAL A 60 8.17 2.37 0.87
N ILE A 61 7.92 3.58 0.39
CA ILE A 61 8.85 4.32 -0.48
C ILE A 61 10.19 4.54 0.23
N GLN A 62 10.17 4.95 1.50
CA GLN A 62 11.40 5.11 2.29
C GLN A 62 12.12 3.76 2.50
N ALA A 63 11.37 2.69 2.78
CA ALA A 63 11.95 1.36 2.89
C ALA A 63 12.61 0.92 1.57
N MET A 64 11.94 1.11 0.42
CA MET A 64 12.51 0.78 -0.90
C MET A 64 13.73 1.65 -1.25
N ARG A 65 13.82 2.87 -0.72
CA ARG A 65 14.93 3.78 -0.97
C ARG A 65 16.18 3.45 -0.15
N TYR A 66 15.99 3.06 1.11
CA TYR A 66 17.08 2.88 2.07
C TYR A 66 17.38 1.42 2.42
N SER A 67 16.57 0.46 1.97
CA SER A 67 16.84 -0.96 2.22
C SER A 67 18.01 -1.45 1.37
N SER A 68 18.93 -2.14 2.01
CA SER A 68 20.03 -2.85 1.34
C SER A 68 19.53 -4.07 0.56
N ASP A 69 18.50 -4.73 1.05
CA ASP A 69 17.87 -5.90 0.41
C ASP A 69 16.39 -5.65 0.12
N LYS A 70 16.13 -5.11 -1.08
CA LYS A 70 14.77 -4.81 -1.57
C LYS A 70 13.95 -6.08 -1.79
N LYS A 71 14.57 -7.20 -2.21
CA LYS A 71 13.87 -8.46 -2.46
C LYS A 71 13.33 -9.04 -1.17
N SER A 72 14.14 -9.07 -0.11
CA SER A 72 13.72 -9.53 1.22
C SER A 72 12.58 -8.66 1.79
N TYR A 73 12.60 -7.34 1.52
CA TYR A 73 11.52 -6.46 1.91
C TYR A 73 10.21 -6.79 1.18
N ILE A 74 10.26 -6.96 -0.15
CA ILE A 74 9.09 -7.37 -0.97
C ILE A 74 8.54 -8.71 -0.48
N PHE A 75 9.42 -9.68 -0.20
CA PHE A 75 8.99 -10.98 0.30
C PHE A 75 8.32 -10.91 1.68
N ARG A 76 8.75 -10.01 2.57
CA ARG A 76 8.06 -9.73 3.83
C ARG A 76 6.67 -9.14 3.62
N LEU A 77 6.52 -8.18 2.71
CA LEU A 77 5.21 -7.64 2.37
C LEU A 77 4.27 -8.72 1.83
N TYR A 78 4.77 -9.61 0.99
CA TYR A 78 3.99 -10.74 0.48
C TYR A 78 3.54 -11.69 1.60
N LYS A 79 4.41 -12.01 2.55
CA LYS A 79 4.01 -12.82 3.73
C LYS A 79 2.93 -12.11 4.55
N TYR A 80 3.06 -10.81 4.80
CA TYR A 80 2.03 -10.05 5.51
C TYR A 80 0.70 -10.04 4.74
N HIS A 81 0.74 -9.91 3.41
CA HIS A 81 -0.47 -10.04 2.59
C HIS A 81 -1.18 -11.37 2.84
N ILE A 82 -0.48 -12.49 2.76
CA ILE A 82 -1.07 -13.82 3.01
C ILE A 82 -1.65 -13.91 4.43
N CYS A 83 -0.91 -13.46 5.45
CA CYS A 83 -1.40 -13.48 6.84
C CYS A 83 -2.69 -12.67 7.00
N ILE A 84 -2.77 -11.48 6.40
CA ILE A 84 -3.96 -10.64 6.48
C ILE A 84 -5.12 -11.26 5.70
N CYS A 85 -4.90 -11.83 4.51
CA CYS A 85 -5.96 -12.54 3.78
C CYS A 85 -6.54 -13.70 4.58
N ILE A 86 -5.69 -14.51 5.24
CA ILE A 86 -6.15 -15.59 6.11
C ILE A 86 -6.99 -15.03 7.27
N LEU A 87 -6.55 -13.92 7.87
CA LEU A 87 -7.29 -13.25 8.94
C LEU A 87 -8.65 -12.75 8.45
N GLU A 88 -8.73 -12.14 7.27
CA GLU A 88 -9.99 -11.70 6.65
C GLU A 88 -10.97 -12.87 6.45
N ILE A 89 -10.48 -13.99 5.92
CA ILE A 89 -11.29 -15.19 5.71
C ILE A 89 -11.85 -15.71 7.06
N VAL A 90 -10.99 -15.82 8.07
CA VAL A 90 -11.39 -16.29 9.42
C VAL A 90 -12.41 -15.34 10.05
N LEU A 91 -12.16 -14.04 10.01
CA LEU A 91 -13.07 -13.05 10.57
C LEU A 91 -14.41 -13.00 9.82
N SER A 92 -14.38 -13.09 8.48
CA SER A 92 -15.61 -13.14 7.66
C SER A 92 -16.46 -14.36 8.00
N TYR A 93 -15.82 -15.51 8.23
CA TYR A 93 -16.50 -16.73 8.65
C TYR A 93 -17.10 -16.59 10.06
N LEU A 94 -16.35 -16.06 11.03
CA LEU A 94 -16.78 -15.92 12.42
C LEU A 94 -17.90 -14.89 12.60
N LEU A 95 -17.83 -13.77 11.85
CA LEU A 95 -18.77 -12.65 11.99
C LEU A 95 -19.94 -12.71 11.00
N HIS A 96 -19.98 -13.74 10.14
CA HIS A 96 -20.98 -13.91 9.09
C HIS A 96 -21.17 -12.64 8.22
N SER A 97 -20.06 -11.93 7.97
CA SER A 97 -20.04 -10.67 7.20
C SER A 97 -18.83 -10.61 6.29
N GLU A 98 -18.95 -9.95 5.14
CA GLU A 98 -17.82 -9.73 4.26
C GLU A 98 -16.89 -8.68 4.88
N ILE A 99 -15.69 -9.12 5.25
CA ILE A 99 -14.66 -8.28 5.83
C ILE A 99 -13.51 -8.15 4.82
N SER A 100 -13.20 -6.93 4.42
CA SER A 100 -12.10 -6.61 3.53
C SER A 100 -11.37 -5.35 3.99
N PHE A 101 -10.14 -5.52 4.46
CA PHE A 101 -9.29 -4.42 4.94
C PHE A 101 -7.83 -4.54 4.48
N ASN A 102 -7.53 -5.50 3.61
CA ASN A 102 -6.17 -5.78 3.18
C ASN A 102 -5.68 -4.77 2.14
N VAL A 103 -4.96 -3.76 2.59
CA VAL A 103 -4.32 -2.74 1.75
C VAL A 103 -2.88 -3.11 1.34
N ILE A 104 -2.36 -4.25 1.82
CA ILE A 104 -0.97 -4.66 1.58
C ILE A 104 -0.67 -4.94 0.10
N PRO A 105 -1.59 -5.47 -0.73
CA PRO A 105 -1.34 -5.67 -2.15
C PRO A 105 -0.87 -4.41 -2.88
N GLU A 106 -1.41 -3.24 -2.53
CA GLU A 106 -1.00 -1.96 -3.13
C GLU A 106 0.44 -1.60 -2.84
N TRP A 107 0.84 -1.78 -1.58
CA TRP A 107 2.21 -1.54 -1.15
C TRP A 107 3.17 -2.58 -1.74
N LEU A 108 2.71 -3.82 -1.84
CA LEU A 108 3.46 -4.91 -2.47
C LEU A 108 3.72 -4.61 -3.95
N PHE A 109 2.68 -4.29 -4.72
CA PHE A 109 2.83 -3.93 -6.12
C PHE A 109 3.68 -2.68 -6.32
N THR A 110 3.48 -1.64 -5.50
CA THR A 110 4.33 -0.45 -5.53
C THR A 110 5.81 -0.81 -5.34
N ALA A 111 6.12 -1.66 -4.35
CA ALA A 111 7.49 -2.10 -4.09
C ALA A 111 8.06 -2.95 -5.23
N ILE A 112 7.26 -3.87 -5.80
CA ILE A 112 7.66 -4.69 -6.94
C ILE A 112 7.96 -3.82 -8.16
N TYR A 113 7.06 -2.90 -8.53
CA TYR A 113 7.26 -2.05 -9.70
C TYR A 113 8.46 -1.10 -9.53
N ILE A 114 8.65 -0.52 -8.34
CA ILE A 114 9.86 0.28 -8.03
C ILE A 114 11.12 -0.57 -8.23
N TYR A 115 11.14 -1.80 -7.72
CA TYR A 115 12.28 -2.70 -7.87
C TYR A 115 12.56 -3.02 -9.35
N LEU A 116 11.54 -3.38 -10.11
CA LEU A 116 11.68 -3.73 -11.52
C LEU A 116 12.14 -2.55 -12.38
N ILE A 117 11.59 -1.35 -12.13
CA ILE A 117 12.00 -0.12 -12.82
C ILE A 117 13.46 0.24 -12.48
N ASP A 118 13.88 0.11 -11.21
CA ASP A 118 15.28 0.34 -10.80
C ASP A 118 16.23 -0.60 -11.55
N MET A 119 15.85 -1.87 -11.77
CA MET A 119 16.66 -2.84 -12.51
C MET A 119 16.72 -2.51 -14.01
N ILE A 120 15.62 -2.04 -14.59
CA ILE A 120 15.60 -1.57 -15.99
C ILE A 120 16.50 -0.33 -16.15
N ILE A 121 16.43 0.62 -15.23
CA ILE A 121 17.29 1.83 -15.26
C ILE A 121 18.77 1.46 -15.16
N LYS A 122 19.11 0.43 -14.37
CA LYS A 122 20.46 -0.11 -14.26
C LYS A 122 20.92 -0.93 -15.49
N LYS A 123 20.03 -1.11 -16.47
CA LYS A 123 20.25 -1.93 -17.66
C LYS A 123 20.52 -3.41 -17.38
N GLU A 124 20.06 -3.93 -16.24
CA GLU A 124 20.19 -5.33 -15.86
C GLU A 124 19.01 -6.13 -16.44
N HIS A 125 19.26 -7.04 -17.36
CA HIS A 125 18.27 -7.95 -17.95
C HIS A 125 16.90 -7.29 -18.30
N ILE A 126 16.93 -6.22 -19.07
CA ILE A 126 15.80 -5.32 -19.34
C ILE A 126 14.55 -6.09 -19.79
N ILE A 127 14.68 -6.99 -20.79
CA ILE A 127 13.55 -7.76 -21.35
C ILE A 127 12.88 -8.59 -20.23
N ARG A 128 13.67 -9.26 -19.38
CA ARG A 128 13.14 -10.06 -18.28
C ARG A 128 12.31 -9.21 -17.32
N HIS A 129 12.80 -8.00 -16.95
CA HIS A 129 12.09 -7.14 -16.00
C HIS A 129 10.85 -6.52 -16.61
N ILE A 130 10.84 -6.21 -17.92
CA ILE A 130 9.61 -5.78 -18.63
C ILE A 130 8.58 -6.91 -18.62
N VAL A 131 8.96 -8.13 -18.93
CA VAL A 131 8.04 -9.28 -18.87
C VAL A 131 7.49 -9.47 -17.47
N LEU A 132 8.33 -9.38 -16.42
CA LEU A 132 7.89 -9.47 -15.03
C LEU A 132 6.90 -8.37 -14.64
N MET A 133 7.01 -7.16 -15.21
CA MET A 133 6.02 -6.07 -14.98
C MET A 133 4.66 -6.37 -15.60
N LEU A 134 4.61 -7.12 -16.69
CA LEU A 134 3.36 -7.47 -17.37
C LEU A 134 2.61 -8.61 -16.66
N ILE A 135 3.30 -9.48 -15.92
CA ILE A 135 2.67 -10.63 -15.26
C ILE A 135 1.51 -10.23 -14.33
N PRO A 136 1.63 -9.27 -13.39
CA PRO A 136 0.50 -8.88 -12.53
C PRO A 136 -0.69 -8.34 -13.31
N ILE A 137 -0.44 -7.65 -14.42
CA ILE A 137 -1.49 -7.11 -15.30
C ILE A 137 -2.23 -8.25 -16.01
N LEU A 138 -1.49 -9.19 -16.59
CA LEU A 138 -2.07 -10.34 -17.30
C LEU A 138 -2.84 -11.25 -16.33
N VAL A 139 -2.29 -11.52 -15.16
CA VAL A 139 -2.98 -12.28 -14.11
C VAL A 139 -4.26 -11.56 -13.67
N GLY A 140 -4.20 -10.24 -13.50
CA GLY A 140 -5.36 -9.42 -13.15
C GLY A 140 -6.46 -9.48 -14.22
N ILE A 141 -6.12 -9.29 -15.48
CA ILE A 141 -7.08 -9.41 -16.60
C ILE A 141 -7.66 -10.82 -16.66
N GLY A 142 -6.83 -11.85 -16.55
CA GLY A 142 -7.27 -13.25 -16.57
C GLY A 142 -8.26 -13.55 -15.44
N SER A 143 -8.01 -13.06 -14.22
CA SER A 143 -8.91 -13.26 -13.09
C SER A 143 -10.26 -12.54 -13.24
N LEU A 144 -10.29 -11.38 -13.90
CA LEU A 144 -11.53 -10.68 -14.22
C LEU A 144 -12.37 -11.45 -15.25
N ILE A 145 -11.72 -12.00 -16.29
CA ILE A 145 -12.41 -12.77 -17.35
C ILE A 145 -13.00 -14.07 -16.77
N ILE A 146 -12.26 -14.76 -15.90
CA ILE A 146 -12.68 -16.04 -15.30
C ILE A 146 -13.68 -15.83 -14.14
N GLY A 147 -13.89 -14.59 -13.67
CA GLY A 147 -14.77 -14.29 -12.54
C GLY A 147 -14.23 -14.74 -11.19
N THR A 148 -12.92 -14.93 -11.05
CA THR A 148 -12.26 -15.39 -9.82
C THR A 148 -11.82 -14.25 -8.92
N SER A 149 -12.28 -13.04 -9.15
CA SER A 149 -11.84 -11.83 -8.45
C SER A 149 -12.07 -11.84 -6.93
N GLY A 150 -12.92 -12.72 -6.40
CA GLY A 150 -13.16 -12.91 -4.96
C GLY A 150 -12.69 -14.28 -4.42
N SER A 151 -11.92 -15.04 -5.19
CA SER A 151 -11.58 -16.42 -4.84
C SER A 151 -10.35 -16.52 -3.93
N VAL A 152 -10.17 -17.71 -3.32
CA VAL A 152 -8.98 -18.10 -2.53
C VAL A 152 -7.67 -17.90 -3.32
N ILE A 153 -7.74 -17.87 -4.66
CA ILE A 153 -6.60 -17.62 -5.54
C ILE A 153 -5.97 -16.25 -5.23
N ASN A 154 -6.77 -15.24 -4.89
CA ASN A 154 -6.28 -13.88 -4.56
C ASN A 154 -5.43 -13.82 -3.28
N VAL A 155 -5.52 -14.85 -2.42
CA VAL A 155 -4.63 -14.98 -1.26
C VAL A 155 -3.18 -15.17 -1.70
N PHE A 156 -2.96 -15.97 -2.74
CA PHE A 156 -1.62 -16.28 -3.25
C PHE A 156 -1.21 -15.39 -4.43
N LEU A 157 -2.17 -14.97 -5.25
CA LEU A 157 -1.96 -14.14 -6.42
C LEU A 157 -2.83 -12.88 -6.32
N PRO A 158 -2.36 -11.84 -5.60
CA PRO A 158 -3.11 -10.61 -5.48
C PRO A 158 -3.39 -10.00 -6.86
N ASN A 159 -4.59 -9.47 -7.05
CA ASN A 159 -5.02 -8.90 -8.31
C ASN A 159 -4.83 -7.37 -8.28
N ILE A 160 -4.09 -6.85 -9.26
CA ILE A 160 -3.79 -5.41 -9.37
C ILE A 160 -5.03 -4.54 -9.63
N PHE A 161 -6.12 -5.12 -10.15
CA PHE A 161 -7.36 -4.40 -10.45
C PHE A 161 -8.38 -4.43 -9.30
N THR A 162 -8.20 -5.32 -8.31
CA THR A 162 -9.06 -5.42 -7.13
C THR A 162 -8.43 -4.87 -5.86
N ILE A 163 -7.38 -4.07 -5.99
CA ILE A 163 -6.75 -3.35 -4.87
C ILE A 163 -7.69 -2.27 -4.33
N GLN A 164 -7.61 -1.99 -3.03
CA GLN A 164 -8.59 -1.14 -2.33
C GLN A 164 -8.61 0.32 -2.79
N TYR A 165 -7.45 0.90 -3.13
CA TYR A 165 -7.39 2.32 -3.46
C TYR A 165 -7.43 2.61 -4.96
N SER A 166 -7.01 1.77 -5.84
CA SER A 166 -6.98 1.96 -7.28
C SER A 166 -5.56 1.91 -7.86
N PRO A 167 -5.43 1.47 -9.13
CA PRO A 167 -4.13 1.50 -9.82
C PRO A 167 -3.47 2.89 -9.89
N PHE A 168 -4.24 3.98 -9.79
CA PHE A 168 -3.67 5.34 -9.73
C PHE A 168 -2.82 5.58 -8.48
N PHE A 169 -3.18 4.96 -7.35
CA PHE A 169 -2.40 5.04 -6.13
C PHE A 169 -1.00 4.42 -6.30
N LEU A 170 -0.93 3.33 -7.02
CA LEU A 170 0.32 2.68 -7.38
C LEU A 170 1.21 3.59 -8.25
N ILE A 171 0.62 4.24 -9.28
CA ILE A 171 1.34 5.20 -10.14
C ILE A 171 1.86 6.37 -9.31
N LEU A 172 1.05 6.89 -8.40
CA LEU A 172 1.46 7.93 -7.47
C LEU A 172 2.65 7.50 -6.60
N GLY A 173 2.61 6.28 -6.05
CA GLY A 173 3.69 5.73 -5.23
C GLY A 173 5.00 5.61 -5.99
N ILE A 174 4.95 5.12 -7.23
CA ILE A 174 6.11 5.04 -8.12
C ILE A 174 6.64 6.45 -8.43
N GLY A 175 5.78 7.38 -8.83
CA GLY A 175 6.17 8.76 -9.11
C GLY A 175 6.81 9.42 -7.88
N TRP A 176 6.25 9.18 -6.72
CA TRP A 176 6.77 9.71 -5.46
C TRP A 176 8.15 9.17 -5.09
N TYR A 177 8.42 7.90 -5.38
CA TYR A 177 9.74 7.31 -5.20
C TYR A 177 10.82 8.02 -6.02
N TYR A 178 10.53 8.39 -7.27
CA TYR A 178 11.48 9.08 -8.15
C TYR A 178 11.58 10.60 -7.89
N MET A 179 10.70 11.19 -7.08
CA MET A 179 10.83 12.59 -6.66
C MET A 179 12.03 12.79 -5.73
N LYS A 180 13.12 13.40 -6.22
CA LYS A 180 14.35 13.62 -5.45
C LYS A 180 14.21 14.69 -4.36
N LYS A 181 13.40 15.74 -4.61
CA LYS A 181 13.24 16.87 -3.68
C LYS A 181 12.22 16.54 -2.60
N LYS A 182 12.66 16.56 -1.34
CA LYS A 182 11.81 16.31 -0.16
C LYS A 182 10.58 17.24 -0.11
N LYS A 183 10.73 18.50 -0.54
CA LYS A 183 9.62 19.46 -0.66
C LYS A 183 8.52 18.95 -1.59
N ASN A 184 8.87 18.40 -2.75
CA ASN A 184 7.89 17.87 -3.71
C ASN A 184 7.16 16.63 -3.16
N GLN A 185 7.86 15.82 -2.36
CA GLN A 185 7.25 14.65 -1.72
C GLN A 185 6.18 15.06 -0.68
N ILE A 186 6.44 16.12 0.09
CA ILE A 186 5.48 16.65 1.06
C ILE A 186 4.29 17.31 0.34
N VAL A 187 4.56 18.05 -0.72
CA VAL A 187 3.49 18.64 -1.54
C VAL A 187 2.59 17.52 -2.10
N ALA A 188 3.17 16.45 -2.65
CA ALA A 188 2.40 15.31 -3.13
C ALA A 188 1.58 14.64 -2.03
N LEU A 189 2.06 14.63 -0.77
CA LEU A 189 1.31 14.10 0.37
C LEU A 189 0.09 14.97 0.73
N ILE A 190 0.18 16.29 0.56
CA ILE A 190 -0.89 17.23 0.92
C ILE A 190 -2.01 17.23 -0.14
N PHE A 191 -1.64 17.03 -1.41
CA PHE A 191 -2.60 16.99 -2.52
C PHE A 191 -3.28 15.63 -2.70
N PHE A 192 -2.91 14.64 -1.91
CA PHE A 192 -3.50 13.33 -1.89
C PHE A 192 -4.59 13.22 -0.81
#